data_042ad2814fc08427d96d73f87d2b359f
#
_entry.id   042ad2814fc08427d96d73f87d2b359f
#
_cell.length_a   1.000
_cell.length_b   1.000
_cell.length_c   1.000
_cell.angle_alpha   90.00
_cell.angle_beta   90.00
_cell.angle_gamma   90.00
#
_symmetry.space_group_name_H-M   'P 1'
#
loop_
_entity.id
_entity.type
_entity.pdbx_description
1 polymer ?
#
loop_
_entity_poly.entity_id
_entity_poly.type
_entity_poly.pdbx_seq_one_letter_code
_entity_poly.pdbx_strand_id
1 'polypeptide(L)'
;TCMKKVGESAYYGSYSLTTYVTKFNLTVFLLTTVAPFAMLVIINALVISTKLKMSPLKMIRKDMTKSKRKKAVKLPHFKFMNRFRIRIILQNISSYLTLFAGIFFADVLLLFGLMMTPLLNHYKKEIVDTMICKEQYLLKTPVETKSEGAEKYAASSVVIDDDNEEEVTVYGISPDSRYFKKDMKEGDIYISEGYAKKYGIDVGDTIKLKDEYEDGKYSFKVSGTYYYPSTISVFMPIEDFRSVFDVDEEYFTGYFSDKPLDDIDSSYVLSIIDEAAMTKASRQLETSMGSMFQLFNVFAVLLFALMVYLLTKIIIEKNTNSISMTKILGY
;
A
#
# COMPACT_ATOMS: atom_id res chain seq x y z
N THR A 1 24.27 10.12 11.94
CA THR A 1 23.55 11.43 11.86
C THR A 1 22.43 11.42 10.84
N CYS A 2 22.58 10.79 9.66
CA CYS A 2 21.52 10.72 8.64
C CYS A 2 20.34 9.86 9.10
N MET A 3 20.57 8.65 9.61
CA MET A 3 19.52 7.77 10.12
C MET A 3 18.76 8.39 11.32
N LYS A 4 19.44 9.17 12.15
CA LYS A 4 18.80 9.90 13.25
C LYS A 4 17.82 10.92 12.70
N LYS A 5 18.21 11.73 11.71
CA LYS A 5 17.32 12.72 11.07
C LYS A 5 16.13 12.10 10.37
N VAL A 6 16.32 10.95 9.70
CA VAL A 6 15.21 10.20 9.05
C VAL A 6 14.23 9.68 10.11
N GLY A 7 14.75 9.10 11.20
CA GLY A 7 13.92 8.63 12.31
C GLY A 7 13.17 9.76 13.01
N GLU A 8 13.82 10.89 13.25
CA GLU A 8 13.19 12.09 13.81
C GLU A 8 12.10 12.63 12.88
N SER A 9 12.35 12.73 11.57
CA SER A 9 11.37 13.20 10.60
C SER A 9 10.13 12.30 10.55
N ALA A 10 10.31 10.97 10.54
CA ALA A 10 9.21 10.02 10.55
C ALA A 10 8.39 10.09 11.84
N TYR A 11 9.07 10.26 12.99
CA TYR A 11 8.42 10.32 14.30
C TYR A 11 7.59 11.59 14.49
N TYR A 12 8.17 12.76 14.18
CA TYR A 12 7.46 14.05 14.32
C TYR A 12 6.43 14.30 13.23
N GLY A 13 6.56 13.66 12.07
CA GLY A 13 5.58 13.76 11.00
C GLY A 13 4.29 13.00 11.30
N SER A 14 4.36 11.93 12.10
CA SER A 14 3.21 11.09 12.42
C SER A 14 2.51 11.43 13.74
N TYR A 15 3.24 12.01 14.70
CA TYR A 15 2.73 12.26 16.05
C TYR A 15 3.17 13.62 16.58
N SER A 16 2.24 14.34 17.22
CA SER A 16 2.53 15.56 17.99
C SER A 16 3.03 15.19 19.39
N LEU A 17 4.18 14.53 19.47
CA LEU A 17 4.74 14.03 20.72
C LEU A 17 5.94 14.88 21.19
N THR A 18 6.28 14.73 22.46
CA THR A 18 7.45 15.35 23.09
C THR A 18 8.77 14.85 22.48
N THR A 19 9.85 15.60 22.72
CA THR A 19 11.18 15.41 22.14
C THR A 19 11.62 13.95 21.97
N TYR A 20 12.03 13.60 20.74
CA TYR A 20 12.58 12.29 20.37
C TYR A 20 13.91 12.04 21.08
N VAL A 21 13.95 11.03 21.94
CA VAL A 21 15.16 10.63 22.65
C VAL A 21 15.67 9.32 22.09
N THR A 22 16.84 9.35 21.43
CA THR A 22 17.52 8.13 20.98
C THR A 22 18.16 7.41 22.16
N LYS A 23 17.68 6.22 22.49
CA LYS A 23 18.32 5.32 23.44
C LYS A 23 19.01 4.19 22.69
N PHE A 24 20.26 3.90 23.07
CA PHE A 24 20.95 2.71 22.57
C PHE A 24 20.35 1.47 23.26
N ASN A 25 19.79 0.57 22.43
CA ASN A 25 19.26 -0.71 22.91
C ASN A 25 20.20 -1.82 22.44
N LEU A 26 20.87 -2.47 23.39
CA LEU A 26 21.82 -3.54 23.12
C LEU A 26 21.19 -4.73 22.40
N THR A 27 19.96 -5.09 22.77
CA THR A 27 19.22 -6.21 22.14
C THR A 27 18.94 -5.93 20.66
N VAL A 28 18.50 -4.71 20.35
CA VAL A 28 18.27 -4.30 18.96
C VAL A 28 19.59 -4.30 18.18
N PHE A 29 20.67 -3.77 18.75
CA PHE A 29 21.99 -3.79 18.11
C PHE A 29 22.48 -5.23 17.85
N LEU A 30 22.35 -6.12 18.80
CA LEU A 30 22.73 -7.53 18.63
C LEU A 30 21.92 -8.21 17.51
N LEU A 31 20.62 -8.01 17.49
CA LEU A 31 19.74 -8.63 16.48
C LEU A 31 19.92 -8.03 15.08
N THR A 32 20.17 -6.74 14.96
CA THR A 32 20.26 -6.08 13.65
C THR A 32 21.66 -6.04 13.05
N THR A 33 22.70 -6.14 13.87
CA THR A 33 24.09 -6.02 13.41
C THR A 33 24.87 -7.30 13.65
N VAL A 34 24.90 -7.78 14.90
CA VAL A 34 25.75 -8.92 15.26
C VAL A 34 25.19 -10.24 14.71
N ALA A 35 23.87 -10.45 14.77
CA ALA A 35 23.28 -11.69 14.27
C ALA A 35 23.43 -11.85 12.73
N PRO A 36 23.16 -10.86 11.88
CA PRO A 36 23.42 -10.97 10.43
C PRO A 36 24.89 -11.14 10.12
N PHE A 37 25.79 -10.42 10.83
CA PHE A 37 27.24 -10.56 10.65
C PHE A 37 27.72 -11.98 11.02
N ALA A 38 27.30 -12.50 12.16
CA ALA A 38 27.62 -13.85 12.58
C ALA A 38 27.10 -14.89 11.57
N MET A 39 25.88 -14.73 11.06
CA MET A 39 25.32 -15.59 10.01
C MET A 39 26.18 -15.57 8.75
N LEU A 40 26.60 -14.40 8.28
CA LEU A 40 27.51 -14.28 7.13
C LEU A 40 28.87 -14.97 7.39
N VAL A 41 29.45 -14.80 8.56
CA VAL A 41 30.74 -15.46 8.93
C VAL A 41 30.57 -16.97 8.95
N ILE A 42 29.49 -17.49 9.55
CA ILE A 42 29.23 -18.93 9.63
C ILE A 42 29.05 -19.53 8.23
N ILE A 43 28.22 -18.91 7.38
CA ILE A 43 27.98 -19.37 6.02
C ILE A 43 29.29 -19.38 5.21
N ASN A 44 30.08 -18.29 5.29
CA ASN A 44 31.36 -18.22 4.58
C ASN A 44 32.35 -19.27 5.11
N ALA A 45 32.47 -19.45 6.42
CA ALA A 45 33.31 -20.46 7.02
C ALA A 45 32.94 -21.88 6.57
N LEU A 46 31.66 -22.22 6.54
CA LEU A 46 31.18 -23.51 6.05
C LEU A 46 31.49 -23.72 4.56
N VAL A 47 31.29 -22.70 3.73
CA VAL A 47 31.56 -22.77 2.29
C VAL A 47 33.08 -22.93 2.05
N ILE A 48 33.91 -22.14 2.75
CA ILE A 48 35.35 -22.19 2.61
C ILE A 48 35.89 -23.53 3.13
N SER A 49 35.47 -24.00 4.30
CA SER A 49 35.90 -25.28 4.87
C SER A 49 35.58 -26.45 3.95
N THR A 50 34.38 -26.42 3.30
CA THR A 50 33.99 -27.44 2.34
C THR A 50 34.85 -27.42 1.08
N LYS A 51 35.30 -26.25 0.65
CA LYS A 51 36.21 -26.10 -0.52
C LYS A 51 37.67 -26.42 -0.17
N LEU A 52 38.13 -26.10 1.03
CA LEU A 52 39.48 -26.40 1.48
C LEU A 52 39.75 -27.91 1.70
N LYS A 53 38.68 -28.71 1.89
CA LYS A 53 38.80 -30.20 1.94
C LYS A 53 39.16 -30.84 0.59
N MET A 54 39.28 -30.06 -0.49
CA MET A 54 39.72 -30.57 -1.79
C MET A 54 41.24 -30.70 -1.83
N SER A 55 41.75 -31.73 -2.53
CA SER A 55 43.20 -31.91 -2.71
C SER A 55 43.81 -30.77 -3.51
N PRO A 56 45.04 -30.31 -3.19
CA PRO A 56 45.74 -29.21 -3.87
C PRO A 56 45.83 -29.40 -5.39
N LEU A 57 45.97 -30.64 -5.83
CA LEU A 57 46.05 -31.00 -7.26
C LEU A 57 44.78 -30.70 -8.04
N LYS A 58 43.61 -30.86 -7.41
CA LYS A 58 42.31 -30.50 -7.99
C LYS A 58 42.09 -28.99 -8.07
N MET A 59 42.72 -28.27 -7.13
CA MET A 59 42.64 -26.81 -7.08
C MET A 59 43.46 -26.18 -8.21
N ILE A 60 44.69 -26.72 -8.46
CA ILE A 60 45.55 -26.26 -9.55
C ILE A 60 44.94 -26.57 -10.92
N ARG A 61 44.31 -27.74 -11.08
CA ARG A 61 43.67 -28.14 -12.33
C ARG A 61 42.32 -27.43 -12.59
N LYS A 62 41.91 -26.52 -11.71
CA LYS A 62 40.57 -25.88 -11.76
C LYS A 62 39.38 -26.86 -11.84
N ASP A 63 39.59 -28.13 -11.48
CA ASP A 63 38.54 -29.15 -11.38
C ASP A 63 37.73 -28.99 -10.08
N MET A 64 37.18 -27.77 -9.92
CA MET A 64 36.49 -27.38 -8.67
C MET A 64 35.10 -27.98 -8.52
N THR A 65 34.60 -28.65 -9.53
CA THR A 65 33.29 -29.32 -9.49
C THR A 65 33.40 -30.73 -10.06
N LYS A 66 32.89 -31.72 -9.31
CA LYS A 66 32.60 -33.04 -9.91
C LYS A 66 31.61 -32.79 -11.05
N SER A 67 32.10 -32.82 -12.27
CA SER A 67 31.24 -32.80 -13.45
C SER A 67 30.35 -34.06 -13.42
N LYS A 68 29.20 -33.97 -12.76
CA LYS A 68 28.15 -34.96 -12.99
C LYS A 68 27.79 -34.82 -14.48
N ARG A 69 28.10 -35.84 -15.26
CA ARG A 69 27.64 -35.92 -16.66
C ARG A 69 26.13 -35.70 -16.67
N LYS A 70 25.70 -34.49 -16.98
CA LYS A 70 24.28 -34.18 -17.13
C LYS A 70 23.81 -34.91 -18.35
N LYS A 71 22.74 -35.70 -18.21
CA LYS A 71 22.10 -36.42 -19.35
C LYS A 71 21.82 -35.41 -20.46
N ALA A 72 22.16 -35.76 -21.68
CA ALA A 72 21.90 -34.93 -22.84
C ALA A 72 20.38 -34.72 -22.99
N VAL A 73 19.94 -33.49 -22.91
CA VAL A 73 18.53 -33.13 -23.11
C VAL A 73 18.25 -33.25 -24.61
N LYS A 74 17.30 -34.13 -24.99
CA LYS A 74 16.80 -34.21 -26.36
C LYS A 74 15.97 -32.98 -26.67
N LEU A 75 16.46 -32.10 -27.55
CA LEU A 75 15.79 -30.91 -28.00
C LEU A 75 15.09 -31.13 -29.33
N PRO A 76 13.91 -30.50 -29.54
CA PRO A 76 13.21 -30.53 -30.83
C PRO A 76 14.07 -29.96 -31.97
N HIS A 77 13.61 -30.12 -33.22
CA HIS A 77 14.33 -29.70 -34.42
C HIS A 77 14.26 -28.19 -34.65
N PHE A 78 14.97 -27.41 -33.80
CA PHE A 78 15.17 -25.98 -33.98
C PHE A 78 16.43 -25.70 -34.82
N LYS A 79 16.52 -24.45 -35.37
CA LYS A 79 17.76 -23.97 -36.01
C LYS A 79 18.94 -24.08 -35.03
N PHE A 80 20.12 -24.36 -35.56
CA PHE A 80 21.34 -24.65 -34.81
C PHE A 80 21.58 -23.63 -33.65
N MET A 81 21.48 -22.35 -33.94
CA MET A 81 21.72 -21.28 -32.95
C MET A 81 20.73 -21.33 -31.77
N ASN A 82 19.44 -21.60 -32.03
CA ASN A 82 18.44 -21.73 -31.00
C ASN A 82 18.64 -22.99 -30.15
N ARG A 83 18.99 -24.13 -30.78
CA ARG A 83 19.34 -25.33 -30.03
C ARG A 83 20.56 -25.13 -29.15
N PHE A 84 21.55 -24.40 -29.62
CA PHE A 84 22.76 -24.09 -28.88
C PHE A 84 22.44 -23.22 -27.65
N ARG A 85 21.68 -22.14 -27.81
CA ARG A 85 21.23 -21.26 -26.72
C ARG A 85 20.43 -22.02 -25.67
N ILE A 86 19.43 -22.78 -26.07
CA ILE A 86 18.58 -23.57 -25.15
C ILE A 86 19.43 -24.60 -24.40
N ARG A 87 20.39 -25.25 -25.07
CA ARG A 87 21.28 -26.23 -24.43
C ARG A 87 22.15 -25.59 -23.35
N ILE A 88 22.71 -24.41 -23.60
CA ILE A 88 23.52 -23.69 -22.62
C ILE A 88 22.67 -23.33 -21.40
N ILE A 89 21.45 -22.83 -21.60
CA ILE A 89 20.52 -22.47 -20.51
C ILE A 89 20.18 -23.73 -19.71
N LEU A 90 19.75 -24.81 -20.33
CA LEU A 90 19.34 -26.03 -19.64
C LEU A 90 20.48 -26.71 -18.89
N GLN A 91 21.72 -26.64 -19.42
CA GLN A 91 22.91 -27.15 -18.73
C GLN A 91 23.25 -26.36 -17.49
N ASN A 92 22.87 -25.08 -17.42
CA ASN A 92 23.18 -24.17 -16.34
C ASN A 92 21.93 -23.61 -15.61
N ILE A 93 20.81 -24.33 -15.66
CA ILE A 93 19.50 -23.87 -15.18
C ILE A 93 19.53 -23.35 -13.74
N SER A 94 20.30 -23.99 -12.85
CA SER A 94 20.47 -23.55 -11.46
C SER A 94 21.07 -22.14 -11.38
N SER A 95 22.05 -21.83 -12.24
CA SER A 95 22.68 -20.49 -12.25
C SER A 95 21.76 -19.43 -12.84
N TYR A 96 21.02 -19.79 -13.90
CA TYR A 96 20.03 -18.89 -14.49
C TYR A 96 18.84 -18.67 -13.56
N LEU A 97 18.43 -19.68 -12.78
CA LEU A 97 17.38 -19.53 -11.78
C LEU A 97 17.80 -18.59 -10.64
N THR A 98 19.04 -18.77 -10.14
CA THR A 98 19.60 -17.86 -9.11
C THR A 98 19.67 -16.42 -9.63
N LEU A 99 20.08 -16.25 -10.89
CA LEU A 99 20.12 -14.98 -11.57
C LEU A 99 18.72 -14.36 -11.68
N PHE A 100 17.77 -15.12 -12.21
CA PHE A 100 16.38 -14.66 -12.33
C PHE A 100 15.82 -14.23 -10.97
N ALA A 101 16.02 -15.05 -9.93
CA ALA A 101 15.59 -14.70 -8.58
C ALA A 101 16.24 -13.40 -8.10
N GLY A 102 17.56 -13.22 -8.30
CA GLY A 102 18.26 -12.00 -7.89
C GLY A 102 17.74 -10.75 -8.61
N ILE A 103 17.56 -10.82 -9.94
CA ILE A 103 16.98 -9.70 -10.70
C ILE A 103 15.54 -9.45 -10.27
N PHE A 104 14.73 -10.49 -10.13
CA PHE A 104 13.33 -10.39 -9.72
C PHE A 104 13.19 -9.66 -8.36
N PHE A 105 13.96 -10.05 -7.34
CA PHE A 105 13.91 -9.36 -6.06
C PHE A 105 14.42 -7.92 -6.14
N ALA A 106 15.46 -7.65 -6.92
CA ALA A 106 15.95 -6.30 -7.11
C ALA A 106 14.91 -5.42 -7.86
N ASP A 107 14.22 -5.99 -8.84
CA ASP A 107 13.16 -5.31 -9.59
C ASP A 107 11.93 -5.02 -8.73
N VAL A 108 11.52 -5.98 -7.89
CA VAL A 108 10.43 -5.78 -6.91
C VAL A 108 10.74 -4.62 -5.96
N LEU A 109 11.98 -4.55 -5.43
CA LEU A 109 12.40 -3.44 -4.57
C LEU A 109 12.40 -2.09 -5.31
N LEU A 110 12.88 -2.10 -6.56
CA LEU A 110 12.89 -0.90 -7.41
C LEU A 110 11.46 -0.42 -7.71
N LEU A 111 10.57 -1.33 -8.11
CA LEU A 111 9.17 -1.02 -8.39
C LEU A 111 8.47 -0.49 -7.14
N PHE A 112 8.66 -1.13 -5.99
CA PHE A 112 8.09 -0.67 -4.73
C PHE A 112 8.50 0.77 -4.41
N GLY A 113 9.78 1.07 -4.51
CA GLY A 113 10.29 2.43 -4.27
C GLY A 113 9.73 3.47 -5.24
N LEU A 114 9.70 3.16 -6.54
CA LEU A 114 9.24 4.09 -7.57
C LEU A 114 7.71 4.27 -7.57
N MET A 115 6.94 3.28 -7.15
CA MET A 115 5.48 3.31 -7.22
C MET A 115 4.83 4.12 -6.09
N MET A 116 5.48 4.25 -4.93
CA MET A 116 4.85 4.86 -3.74
C MET A 116 4.41 6.30 -3.95
N THR A 117 5.27 7.16 -4.50
CA THR A 117 4.94 8.58 -4.72
C THR A 117 3.82 8.77 -5.75
N PRO A 118 3.87 8.15 -6.95
CA PRO A 118 2.76 8.22 -7.90
C PRO A 118 1.45 7.67 -7.34
N LEU A 119 1.49 6.58 -6.56
CA LEU A 119 0.32 5.98 -5.94
C LEU A 119 -0.35 6.94 -4.96
N LEU A 120 0.42 7.57 -4.07
CA LEU A 120 -0.11 8.56 -3.12
C LEU A 120 -0.71 9.78 -3.83
N ASN A 121 -0.08 10.26 -4.89
CA ASN A 121 -0.60 11.37 -5.67
C ASN A 121 -1.88 11.01 -6.43
N HIS A 122 -1.94 9.81 -6.99
CA HIS A 122 -3.15 9.30 -7.62
C HIS A 122 -4.30 9.20 -6.63
N TYR A 123 -4.04 8.62 -5.46
CA TYR A 123 -5.03 8.47 -4.40
C TYR A 123 -5.55 9.81 -3.86
N LYS A 124 -4.66 10.81 -3.68
CA LYS A 124 -5.06 12.17 -3.32
C LYS A 124 -6.03 12.76 -4.36
N LYS A 125 -5.66 12.67 -5.63
CA LYS A 125 -6.49 13.19 -6.72
C LYS A 125 -7.84 12.50 -6.76
N GLU A 126 -7.86 11.18 -6.60
CA GLU A 126 -9.08 10.38 -6.58
C GLU A 126 -10.01 10.78 -5.42
N ILE A 127 -9.47 11.00 -4.22
CA ILE A 127 -10.24 11.51 -3.08
C ILE A 127 -10.88 12.85 -3.41
N VAL A 128 -10.12 13.79 -3.96
CA VAL A 128 -10.60 15.13 -4.30
C VAL A 128 -11.66 15.09 -5.41
N ASP A 129 -11.43 14.31 -6.46
CA ASP A 129 -12.36 14.17 -7.60
C ASP A 129 -13.70 13.50 -7.20
N THR A 130 -13.71 12.78 -6.08
CA THR A 130 -14.88 12.04 -5.57
C THR A 130 -15.52 12.64 -4.31
N MET A 131 -15.08 13.81 -3.89
CA MET A 131 -15.73 14.54 -2.80
C MET A 131 -17.20 14.80 -3.15
N ILE A 132 -18.07 14.62 -2.15
CA ILE A 132 -19.52 14.89 -2.31
C ILE A 132 -19.75 16.37 -2.60
N CYS A 133 -19.03 17.25 -1.88
CA CYS A 133 -19.09 18.70 -2.04
C CYS A 133 -17.69 19.30 -1.78
N LYS A 134 -17.52 20.60 -2.04
CA LYS A 134 -16.24 21.27 -1.77
C LYS A 134 -15.97 21.51 -0.29
N GLU A 135 -17.02 21.83 0.46
CA GLU A 135 -16.97 22.07 1.88
C GLU A 135 -18.15 21.37 2.58
N GLN A 136 -17.82 20.42 3.43
CA GLN A 136 -18.80 19.73 4.28
C GLN A 136 -18.67 20.30 5.68
N TYR A 137 -19.70 21.01 6.11
CA TYR A 137 -19.78 21.60 7.44
C TYR A 137 -20.38 20.57 8.40
N LEU A 138 -19.67 20.28 9.47
CA LEU A 138 -20.19 19.54 10.62
C LEU A 138 -20.42 20.52 11.74
N LEU A 139 -21.64 20.58 12.26
CA LEU A 139 -22.07 21.53 13.28
C LEU A 139 -22.10 20.89 14.67
N LYS A 140 -21.87 21.68 15.71
CA LYS A 140 -22.06 21.26 17.11
C LYS A 140 -23.54 21.26 17.51
N THR A 141 -24.29 22.17 16.91
CA THR A 141 -25.72 22.34 17.13
C THR A 141 -26.35 22.74 15.78
N PRO A 142 -27.54 22.27 15.44
CA PRO A 142 -28.23 22.68 14.23
C PRO A 142 -28.47 24.20 14.22
N VAL A 143 -27.94 24.88 13.21
CA VAL A 143 -28.11 26.32 12.97
C VAL A 143 -28.46 26.53 11.51
N GLU A 144 -29.52 27.31 11.25
CA GLU A 144 -29.97 27.59 9.89
C GLU A 144 -29.03 28.56 9.17
N THR A 145 -28.77 28.29 7.89
CA THR A 145 -28.01 29.15 6.98
C THR A 145 -28.96 29.83 5.97
N LYS A 146 -28.60 31.03 5.55
CA LYS A 146 -29.26 31.77 4.46
C LYS A 146 -28.57 31.57 3.12
N SER A 147 -27.46 30.84 3.10
CA SER A 147 -26.67 30.64 1.91
C SER A 147 -27.40 29.78 0.89
N GLU A 148 -27.68 30.35 -0.25
CA GLU A 148 -28.29 29.63 -1.36
C GLU A 148 -27.36 28.50 -1.79
N GLY A 149 -27.88 27.28 -1.75
CA GLY A 149 -27.19 26.13 -2.22
C GLY A 149 -26.51 25.27 -1.16
N ALA A 150 -26.58 25.63 0.10
CA ALA A 150 -26.27 24.72 1.18
C ALA A 150 -27.41 23.68 1.31
N GLU A 151 -27.02 22.41 1.45
CA GLU A 151 -27.93 21.27 1.56
C GLU A 151 -27.73 20.58 2.90
N LYS A 152 -28.79 20.41 3.66
CA LYS A 152 -28.76 19.74 4.97
C LYS A 152 -28.44 18.25 4.81
N TYR A 153 -27.63 17.72 5.69
CA TYR A 153 -27.43 16.29 5.84
C TYR A 153 -27.41 15.92 7.34
N ALA A 154 -27.72 14.66 7.62
CA ALA A 154 -27.50 14.08 8.94
C ALA A 154 -26.35 13.08 8.87
N ALA A 155 -25.58 12.95 9.94
CA ALA A 155 -24.53 11.92 10.04
C ALA A 155 -24.41 11.44 11.48
N SER A 156 -24.14 10.13 11.62
CA SER A 156 -23.82 9.50 12.90
C SER A 156 -22.63 8.54 12.71
N SER A 157 -21.81 8.44 13.73
CA SER A 157 -20.73 7.47 13.79
C SER A 157 -21.17 6.25 14.55
N VAL A 158 -21.02 5.08 13.95
CA VAL A 158 -21.35 3.78 14.52
C VAL A 158 -20.18 2.83 14.24
N VAL A 159 -20.15 1.66 14.86
CA VAL A 159 -19.11 0.66 14.62
C VAL A 159 -19.70 -0.62 14.02
N ILE A 160 -18.89 -1.35 13.27
CA ILE A 160 -19.28 -2.65 12.75
C ILE A 160 -19.43 -3.61 13.94
N ASP A 161 -20.51 -4.39 13.95
CA ASP A 161 -20.76 -5.40 15.00
C ASP A 161 -19.89 -6.65 14.75
N ASP A 162 -18.56 -6.44 14.81
CA ASP A 162 -17.55 -7.48 14.73
C ASP A 162 -16.45 -7.28 15.78
N ASP A 163 -15.44 -8.17 15.80
CA ASP A 163 -14.33 -8.12 16.77
C ASP A 163 -13.39 -6.92 16.57
N ASN A 164 -13.41 -6.27 15.41
CA ASN A 164 -12.54 -5.14 15.10
C ASN A 164 -13.16 -3.79 15.45
N GLU A 165 -14.49 -3.71 15.58
CA GLU A 165 -15.24 -2.50 15.92
C GLU A 165 -14.84 -1.27 15.09
N GLU A 166 -14.69 -1.48 13.76
CA GLU A 166 -14.26 -0.41 12.88
C GLU A 166 -15.37 0.64 12.72
N GLU A 167 -14.97 1.91 12.80
CA GLU A 167 -15.87 3.05 12.72
C GLU A 167 -16.46 3.20 11.30
N VAL A 168 -17.76 3.40 11.24
CA VAL A 168 -18.56 3.60 10.01
C VAL A 168 -19.38 4.87 10.15
N THR A 169 -19.28 5.77 9.20
CA THR A 169 -20.15 6.96 9.17
C THR A 169 -21.41 6.64 8.39
N VAL A 170 -22.58 6.80 9.03
CA VAL A 170 -23.88 6.70 8.39
C VAL A 170 -24.36 8.10 8.03
N TYR A 171 -24.66 8.31 6.74
CA TYR A 171 -25.16 9.58 6.21
C TYR A 171 -26.64 9.48 5.88
N GLY A 172 -27.42 10.40 6.41
CA GLY A 172 -28.79 10.70 5.98
C GLY A 172 -28.78 11.85 4.97
N ILE A 173 -29.16 11.56 3.73
CA ILE A 173 -29.06 12.47 2.59
C ILE A 173 -30.46 12.76 2.05
N SER A 174 -30.71 14.00 1.63
CA SER A 174 -31.98 14.38 0.98
C SER A 174 -32.16 13.55 -0.31
N PRO A 175 -33.36 13.01 -0.57
CA PRO A 175 -33.65 12.28 -1.82
C PRO A 175 -33.39 13.11 -3.08
N ASP A 176 -33.59 14.42 -3.02
CA ASP A 176 -33.38 15.36 -4.13
C ASP A 176 -31.99 16.02 -4.08
N SER A 177 -31.03 15.39 -3.43
CA SER A 177 -29.68 15.93 -3.26
C SER A 177 -28.97 16.15 -4.61
N ARG A 178 -28.47 17.36 -4.82
CA ARG A 178 -27.64 17.68 -5.98
C ARG A 178 -26.18 17.23 -5.81
N TYR A 179 -25.76 16.96 -4.59
CA TYR A 179 -24.42 16.53 -4.24
C TYR A 179 -24.25 15.00 -4.33
N PHE A 180 -25.29 14.25 -3.99
CA PHE A 180 -25.27 12.81 -4.07
C PHE A 180 -25.83 12.34 -5.42
N LYS A 181 -24.97 11.78 -6.26
CA LYS A 181 -25.26 11.48 -7.67
C LYS A 181 -26.05 10.19 -7.91
N LYS A 182 -26.82 9.73 -6.93
CA LYS A 182 -27.72 8.57 -7.09
C LYS A 182 -29.08 8.90 -6.56
N ASP A 183 -30.11 8.51 -7.30
CA ASP A 183 -31.48 8.59 -6.84
C ASP A 183 -31.66 7.58 -5.70
N MET A 184 -32.06 8.05 -4.54
CA MET A 184 -32.36 7.22 -3.38
C MET A 184 -33.87 7.23 -3.13
N LYS A 185 -34.43 6.03 -2.95
CA LYS A 185 -35.81 5.83 -2.54
C LYS A 185 -35.86 5.45 -1.07
N GLU A 186 -37.02 5.61 -0.47
CA GLU A 186 -37.27 5.13 0.88
C GLU A 186 -36.82 3.66 1.05
N GLY A 187 -36.03 3.37 2.06
CA GLY A 187 -35.46 2.04 2.33
C GLY A 187 -34.21 1.68 1.55
N ASP A 188 -33.71 2.54 0.66
CA ASP A 188 -32.42 2.29 -0.06
C ASP A 188 -31.23 2.54 0.83
N ILE A 189 -30.34 1.56 0.88
CA ILE A 189 -29.08 1.62 1.63
C ILE A 189 -27.91 1.42 0.67
N TYR A 190 -27.09 2.43 0.53
CA TYR A 190 -25.85 2.35 -0.23
C TYR A 190 -24.66 2.31 0.71
N ILE A 191 -23.67 1.48 0.39
CA ILE A 191 -22.40 1.42 1.13
C ILE A 191 -21.26 1.91 0.24
N SER A 192 -20.20 2.46 0.85
CA SER A 192 -19.01 2.83 0.09
C SER A 192 -18.37 1.60 -0.55
N GLU A 193 -17.84 1.73 -1.78
CA GLU A 193 -17.18 0.60 -2.46
C GLU A 193 -16.00 0.05 -1.64
N GLY A 194 -15.30 0.91 -0.89
CA GLY A 194 -14.24 0.51 0.02
C GLY A 194 -14.75 -0.44 1.11
N TYR A 195 -15.93 -0.15 1.66
CA TYR A 195 -16.59 -1.00 2.64
C TYR A 195 -16.96 -2.36 2.04
N ALA A 196 -17.63 -2.33 0.89
CA ALA A 196 -18.03 -3.55 0.17
C ALA A 196 -16.84 -4.46 -0.15
N LYS A 197 -15.76 -3.89 -0.71
CA LYS A 197 -14.54 -4.64 -1.08
C LYS A 197 -13.77 -5.18 0.12
N LYS A 198 -13.67 -4.40 1.20
CA LYS A 198 -12.91 -4.77 2.40
C LYS A 198 -13.54 -5.95 3.14
N TYR A 199 -14.86 -5.96 3.23
CA TYR A 199 -15.62 -6.97 3.97
C TYR A 199 -16.27 -8.03 3.08
N GLY A 200 -16.13 -7.93 1.76
CA GLY A 200 -16.72 -8.88 0.82
C GLY A 200 -18.25 -8.85 0.82
N ILE A 201 -18.83 -7.64 0.90
CA ILE A 201 -20.31 -7.44 0.97
C ILE A 201 -20.83 -7.24 -0.44
N ASP A 202 -21.82 -8.05 -0.82
CA ASP A 202 -22.53 -7.95 -2.08
C ASP A 202 -23.90 -7.27 -1.92
N VAL A 203 -24.45 -6.78 -3.03
CA VAL A 203 -25.81 -6.20 -3.06
C VAL A 203 -26.83 -7.24 -2.64
N GLY A 204 -27.63 -6.91 -1.65
CA GLY A 204 -28.63 -7.80 -1.05
C GLY A 204 -28.19 -8.42 0.28
N ASP A 205 -26.93 -8.32 0.64
CA ASP A 205 -26.43 -8.75 1.95
C ASP A 205 -26.91 -7.82 3.05
N THR A 206 -26.82 -8.29 4.29
CA THR A 206 -27.19 -7.53 5.48
C THR A 206 -25.95 -7.17 6.26
N ILE A 207 -25.73 -5.85 6.46
CA ILE A 207 -24.71 -5.33 7.35
C ILE A 207 -25.27 -5.13 8.74
N LYS A 208 -24.43 -5.36 9.76
CA LYS A 208 -24.78 -5.17 11.17
C LYS A 208 -23.86 -4.12 11.76
N LEU A 209 -24.44 -3.10 12.31
CA LEU A 209 -23.77 -2.00 12.96
C LEU A 209 -24.28 -1.88 14.38
N LYS A 210 -23.47 -1.34 15.28
CA LYS A 210 -23.86 -1.05 16.66
C LYS A 210 -23.37 0.35 17.05
N ASP A 211 -24.05 0.94 18.00
CA ASP A 211 -23.56 2.16 18.64
C ASP A 211 -22.30 1.83 19.46
N GLU A 212 -21.34 2.75 19.49
CA GLU A 212 -20.10 2.56 20.27
C GLU A 212 -20.32 2.71 21.78
N TYR A 213 -21.30 3.55 22.18
CA TYR A 213 -21.51 3.97 23.57
C TYR A 213 -22.87 3.55 24.11
N GLU A 214 -23.82 3.18 23.25
CA GLU A 214 -25.16 2.77 23.60
C GLU A 214 -25.48 1.34 23.14
N ASP A 215 -26.53 0.74 23.65
CA ASP A 215 -26.95 -0.64 23.30
C ASP A 215 -27.68 -0.71 21.92
N GLY A 216 -27.57 0.35 21.10
CA GLY A 216 -28.20 0.43 19.79
C GLY A 216 -27.57 -0.56 18.79
N LYS A 217 -28.43 -1.41 18.17
CA LYS A 217 -28.03 -2.32 17.11
C LYS A 217 -28.84 -2.07 15.86
N TYR A 218 -28.15 -1.96 14.74
CA TYR A 218 -28.74 -1.64 13.44
C TYR A 218 -28.45 -2.75 12.45
N SER A 219 -29.43 -3.08 11.64
CA SER A 219 -29.28 -4.08 10.57
C SER A 219 -29.84 -3.51 9.28
N PHE A 220 -28.99 -3.36 8.26
CA PHE A 220 -29.35 -2.77 6.99
C PHE A 220 -29.12 -3.75 5.86
N LYS A 221 -30.09 -3.86 4.95
CA LYS A 221 -29.96 -4.61 3.71
C LYS A 221 -29.37 -3.71 2.63
N VAL A 222 -28.24 -4.09 2.06
CA VAL A 222 -27.53 -3.30 1.06
C VAL A 222 -28.28 -3.29 -0.26
N SER A 223 -28.70 -2.11 -0.72
CA SER A 223 -29.34 -1.89 -2.03
C SER A 223 -28.34 -1.66 -3.14
N GLY A 224 -27.12 -1.17 -2.81
CA GLY A 224 -26.10 -0.91 -3.80
C GLY A 224 -24.81 -0.37 -3.21
N THR A 225 -23.84 -0.07 -4.08
CA THR A 225 -22.59 0.56 -3.70
C THR A 225 -22.47 1.97 -4.28
N TYR A 226 -21.80 2.84 -3.55
CA TYR A 226 -21.45 4.20 -3.97
C TYR A 226 -19.93 4.38 -3.96
N TYR A 227 -19.40 4.97 -5.04
CA TYR A 227 -17.96 5.20 -5.13
C TYR A 227 -17.55 6.38 -4.25
N TYR A 228 -17.09 6.06 -3.06
CA TYR A 228 -16.62 7.02 -2.06
C TYR A 228 -15.38 6.47 -1.36
N PRO A 229 -14.17 6.77 -1.89
CA PRO A 229 -12.91 6.18 -1.40
C PRO A 229 -12.41 6.78 -0.09
N SER A 230 -13.05 7.83 0.41
CA SER A 230 -12.53 8.61 1.54
C SER A 230 -12.68 7.89 2.88
N THR A 231 -13.85 7.26 3.13
CA THR A 231 -14.16 6.58 4.40
C THR A 231 -15.06 5.37 4.18
N ILE A 232 -15.13 4.52 5.19
CA ILE A 232 -16.14 3.47 5.28
C ILE A 232 -17.43 4.13 5.66
N SER A 233 -18.42 4.10 4.74
CA SER A 233 -19.66 4.86 4.91
C SER A 233 -20.88 4.10 4.44
N VAL A 234 -22.01 4.44 5.05
CA VAL A 234 -23.35 4.02 4.67
C VAL A 234 -24.16 5.27 4.33
N PHE A 235 -24.94 5.22 3.27
CA PHE A 235 -25.77 6.33 2.79
C PHE A 235 -27.22 5.85 2.73
N MET A 236 -28.13 6.64 3.28
CA MET A 236 -29.57 6.38 3.29
C MET A 236 -30.37 7.69 3.14
N PRO A 237 -31.66 7.63 2.78
CA PRO A 237 -32.50 8.80 2.84
C PRO A 237 -32.55 9.43 4.24
N ILE A 238 -32.62 10.76 4.31
CA ILE A 238 -32.56 11.48 5.60
C ILE A 238 -33.75 11.13 6.51
N GLU A 239 -34.88 10.82 5.93
CA GLU A 239 -36.10 10.41 6.66
C GLU A 239 -35.89 9.02 7.30
N ASP A 240 -35.29 8.09 6.57
CA ASP A 240 -34.94 6.77 7.10
C ASP A 240 -33.87 6.89 8.22
N PHE A 241 -32.87 7.77 8.02
CA PHE A 241 -31.88 8.06 9.04
C PHE A 241 -32.53 8.55 10.34
N ARG A 242 -33.44 9.50 10.24
CA ARG A 242 -34.15 10.07 11.41
C ARG A 242 -34.96 9.01 12.14
N SER A 243 -35.64 8.17 11.39
CA SER A 243 -36.42 7.05 11.96
C SER A 243 -35.52 6.00 12.64
N VAL A 244 -34.38 5.66 12.04
CA VAL A 244 -33.47 4.64 12.56
C VAL A 244 -32.76 5.08 13.83
N PHE A 245 -32.36 6.37 13.89
CA PHE A 245 -31.64 6.93 15.04
C PHE A 245 -32.55 7.63 16.06
N ASP A 246 -33.87 7.52 15.89
CA ASP A 246 -34.88 8.10 16.79
C ASP A 246 -34.65 9.59 17.09
N VAL A 247 -34.39 10.37 16.05
CA VAL A 247 -34.14 11.81 16.13
C VAL A 247 -35.28 12.61 15.49
N ASP A 248 -35.39 13.91 15.83
CA ASP A 248 -36.44 14.79 15.37
C ASP A 248 -36.51 14.90 13.84
N GLU A 249 -37.74 15.18 13.30
CA GLU A 249 -37.96 15.33 11.85
C GLU A 249 -37.13 16.47 11.22
N GLU A 250 -36.76 17.49 11.99
CA GLU A 250 -35.92 18.59 11.52
C GLU A 250 -34.43 18.39 11.83
N TYR A 251 -34.04 17.26 12.42
CA TYR A 251 -32.68 17.00 12.80
C TYR A 251 -31.72 16.93 11.59
N PHE A 252 -30.61 17.63 11.70
CA PHE A 252 -29.49 17.58 10.78
C PHE A 252 -28.18 17.88 11.53
N THR A 253 -27.07 17.39 11.02
CA THR A 253 -25.74 17.56 11.65
C THR A 253 -24.86 18.55 10.91
N GLY A 254 -25.23 18.96 9.69
CA GLY A 254 -24.41 19.87 8.92
C GLY A 254 -24.92 20.18 7.52
N TYR A 255 -24.05 20.78 6.74
CA TYR A 255 -24.33 21.22 5.38
C TYR A 255 -23.31 20.74 4.38
N PHE A 256 -23.76 20.30 3.22
CA PHE A 256 -22.96 20.20 2.01
C PHE A 256 -23.01 21.54 1.29
N SER A 257 -21.86 22.10 0.92
CA SER A 257 -21.77 23.37 0.20
C SER A 257 -20.60 23.39 -0.77
N ASP A 258 -20.74 24.13 -1.88
CA ASP A 258 -19.64 24.43 -2.79
C ASP A 258 -19.02 25.79 -2.52
N LYS A 259 -19.56 26.54 -1.55
CA LYS A 259 -19.10 27.87 -1.16
C LYS A 259 -19.01 27.97 0.36
N PRO A 260 -18.09 28.79 0.87
CA PRO A 260 -18.03 29.07 2.29
C PRO A 260 -19.37 29.59 2.85
N LEU A 261 -19.73 29.12 4.04
CA LEU A 261 -20.93 29.55 4.78
C LEU A 261 -20.52 30.63 5.80
N ASP A 262 -20.40 31.88 5.30
CA ASP A 262 -19.93 33.01 6.11
C ASP A 262 -20.97 33.50 7.13
N ASP A 263 -22.22 33.06 7.02
CA ASP A 263 -23.31 33.43 7.89
C ASP A 263 -23.44 32.54 9.14
N ILE A 264 -22.68 31.44 9.19
CA ILE A 264 -22.62 30.57 10.37
C ILE A 264 -21.39 30.96 11.21
N ASP A 265 -21.65 31.37 12.47
CA ASP A 265 -20.57 31.69 13.40
C ASP A 265 -19.70 30.43 13.65
N SER A 266 -18.39 30.61 13.62
CA SER A 266 -17.41 29.55 13.82
C SER A 266 -17.55 28.80 15.15
N SER A 267 -18.18 29.41 16.15
CA SER A 267 -18.47 28.77 17.44
C SER A 267 -19.42 27.60 17.35
N TYR A 268 -20.33 27.62 16.36
CA TYR A 268 -21.28 26.52 16.05
C TYR A 268 -20.69 25.45 15.14
N VAL A 269 -19.58 25.74 14.46
CA VAL A 269 -18.91 24.79 13.58
C VAL A 269 -18.03 23.86 14.39
N LEU A 270 -18.23 22.55 14.26
CA LEU A 270 -17.35 21.55 14.85
C LEU A 270 -16.13 21.31 13.96
N SER A 271 -16.35 21.11 12.66
CA SER A 271 -15.31 20.88 11.68
C SER A 271 -15.80 21.25 10.28
N ILE A 272 -14.86 21.62 9.43
CA ILE A 272 -15.08 21.78 7.98
C ILE A 272 -14.22 20.72 7.29
N ILE A 273 -14.87 19.86 6.53
CA ILE A 273 -14.20 18.83 5.75
C ILE A 273 -14.09 19.35 4.33
N ASP A 274 -12.92 19.88 4.01
CA ASP A 274 -12.52 20.40 2.71
C ASP A 274 -11.45 19.51 2.06
N GLU A 275 -10.97 19.89 0.89
CA GLU A 275 -9.85 19.21 0.22
C GLU A 275 -8.62 19.06 1.14
N ALA A 276 -8.34 20.10 1.94
CA ALA A 276 -7.21 20.12 2.85
C ALA A 276 -7.38 19.12 3.99
N ALA A 277 -8.58 18.97 4.52
CA ALA A 277 -8.90 17.98 5.55
C ALA A 277 -8.87 16.55 4.97
N MET A 278 -9.50 16.33 3.83
CA MET A 278 -9.59 15.02 3.18
C MET A 278 -8.22 14.48 2.75
N THR A 279 -7.33 15.34 2.27
CA THR A 279 -5.98 14.92 1.85
C THR A 279 -4.95 14.99 2.97
N LYS A 280 -5.34 15.38 4.19
CA LYS A 280 -4.42 15.57 5.33
C LYS A 280 -3.60 14.32 5.64
N ALA A 281 -4.22 13.15 5.70
CA ALA A 281 -3.54 11.89 5.97
C ALA A 281 -2.51 11.56 4.89
N SER A 282 -2.87 11.70 3.62
CA SER A 282 -1.95 11.47 2.50
C SER A 282 -0.78 12.46 2.49
N ARG A 283 -1.02 13.74 2.78
CA ARG A 283 0.03 14.75 2.90
C ARG A 283 0.93 14.50 4.10
N GLN A 284 0.38 14.04 5.21
CA GLN A 284 1.15 13.68 6.39
C GLN A 284 2.07 12.47 6.11
N LEU A 285 1.57 11.45 5.41
CA LEU A 285 2.38 10.32 4.96
C LEU A 285 3.50 10.77 4.01
N GLU A 286 3.19 11.64 3.05
CA GLU A 286 4.19 12.17 2.13
C GLU A 286 5.27 12.99 2.86
N THR A 287 4.90 13.82 3.81
CA THR A 287 5.85 14.64 4.59
C THR A 287 6.70 13.79 5.52
N SER A 288 6.09 12.83 6.22
CA SER A 288 6.80 12.00 7.20
C SER A 288 7.64 10.90 6.55
N MET A 289 7.17 10.28 5.47
CA MET A 289 7.83 9.15 4.83
C MET A 289 8.50 9.48 3.48
N GLY A 290 8.27 10.67 2.92
CA GLY A 290 8.78 11.06 1.60
C GLY A 290 10.31 11.00 1.51
N SER A 291 11.02 11.49 2.53
CA SER A 291 12.48 11.39 2.61
C SER A 291 12.97 9.94 2.70
N MET A 292 12.22 9.10 3.38
CA MET A 292 12.49 7.67 3.50
C MET A 292 12.26 6.96 2.15
N PHE A 293 11.19 7.28 1.44
CA PHE A 293 10.94 6.74 0.09
C PHE A 293 12.01 7.16 -0.91
N GLN A 294 12.48 8.42 -0.87
CA GLN A 294 13.59 8.86 -1.71
C GLN A 294 14.88 8.10 -1.40
N LEU A 295 15.19 7.87 -0.12
CA LEU A 295 16.34 7.08 0.27
C LEU A 295 16.23 5.64 -0.23
N PHE A 296 15.06 5.01 -0.08
CA PHE A 296 14.78 3.67 -0.62
C PHE A 296 14.96 3.61 -2.13
N ASN A 297 14.49 4.61 -2.88
CA ASN A 297 14.66 4.69 -4.33
C ASN A 297 16.13 4.69 -4.73
N VAL A 298 16.96 5.52 -4.08
CA VAL A 298 18.39 5.58 -4.38
C VAL A 298 19.05 4.22 -4.11
N PHE A 299 18.77 3.61 -2.96
CA PHE A 299 19.29 2.28 -2.64
C PHE A 299 18.80 1.20 -3.60
N ALA A 300 17.53 1.21 -3.96
CA ALA A 300 16.96 0.24 -4.90
C ALA A 300 17.63 0.33 -6.27
N VAL A 301 17.83 1.53 -6.81
CA VAL A 301 18.54 1.74 -8.08
C VAL A 301 19.97 1.26 -8.02
N LEU A 302 20.69 1.58 -6.94
CA LEU A 302 22.07 1.12 -6.75
C LEU A 302 22.18 -0.40 -6.63
N LEU A 303 21.29 -1.01 -5.84
CA LEU A 303 21.24 -2.48 -5.68
C LEU A 303 20.87 -3.15 -7.00
N PHE A 304 19.89 -2.63 -7.74
CA PHE A 304 19.51 -3.16 -9.04
C PHE A 304 20.67 -3.12 -10.03
N ALA A 305 21.34 -1.97 -10.17
CA ALA A 305 22.50 -1.82 -11.05
C ALA A 305 23.65 -2.78 -10.65
N LEU A 306 23.94 -2.89 -9.36
CA LEU A 306 24.97 -3.78 -8.84
C LEU A 306 24.61 -5.25 -9.09
N MET A 307 23.35 -5.64 -8.87
CA MET A 307 22.88 -7.00 -9.13
C MET A 307 22.99 -7.35 -10.62
N VAL A 308 22.51 -6.48 -11.51
CA VAL A 308 22.61 -6.68 -12.96
C VAL A 308 24.09 -6.82 -13.38
N TYR A 309 24.98 -5.96 -12.88
CA TYR A 309 26.41 -6.05 -13.15
C TYR A 309 27.01 -7.38 -12.68
N LEU A 310 26.81 -7.73 -11.41
CA LEU A 310 27.38 -8.97 -10.84
C LEU A 310 26.87 -10.21 -11.56
N LEU A 311 25.58 -10.25 -11.85
CA LEU A 311 24.98 -11.39 -12.50
C LEU A 311 25.44 -11.52 -13.95
N THR A 312 25.55 -10.43 -14.68
CA THR A 312 26.11 -10.41 -16.04
C THR A 312 27.56 -10.88 -16.03
N LYS A 313 28.39 -10.40 -15.08
CA LYS A 313 29.77 -10.84 -14.91
C LYS A 313 29.87 -12.33 -14.66
N ILE A 314 29.07 -12.88 -13.73
CA ILE A 314 29.03 -14.32 -13.42
C ILE A 314 28.67 -15.15 -14.65
N ILE A 315 27.71 -14.71 -15.46
CA ILE A 315 27.32 -15.41 -16.69
C ILE A 315 28.48 -15.43 -17.69
N ILE A 316 29.11 -14.28 -17.93
CA ILE A 316 30.22 -14.15 -18.86
C ILE A 316 31.37 -15.05 -18.42
N GLU A 317 31.81 -14.97 -17.15
CA GLU A 317 32.88 -15.80 -16.60
C GLU A 317 32.57 -17.29 -16.74
N LYS A 318 31.35 -17.70 -16.44
CA LYS A 318 30.94 -19.10 -16.52
C LYS A 318 30.87 -19.65 -17.94
N ASN A 319 30.58 -18.82 -18.93
CA ASN A 319 30.46 -19.20 -20.32
C ASN A 319 31.67 -18.80 -21.17
N THR A 320 32.76 -18.32 -20.57
CA THR A 320 33.97 -17.84 -21.27
C THR A 320 34.50 -18.87 -22.26
N ASN A 321 34.59 -20.14 -21.87
CA ASN A 321 35.07 -21.18 -22.76
C ASN A 321 34.14 -21.40 -23.99
N SER A 322 32.84 -21.36 -23.77
CA SER A 322 31.84 -21.48 -24.85
C SER A 322 31.88 -20.28 -25.79
N ILE A 323 32.01 -19.07 -25.23
CA ILE A 323 32.12 -17.82 -25.99
C ILE A 323 33.40 -17.79 -26.81
N SER A 324 34.56 -18.19 -26.21
CA SER A 324 35.85 -18.27 -26.91
C SER A 324 35.81 -19.26 -28.04
N MET A 325 35.20 -20.41 -27.82
CA MET A 325 35.08 -21.45 -28.85
C MET A 325 34.20 -21.00 -30.03
N THR A 326 33.09 -20.31 -29.75
CA THR A 326 32.22 -19.71 -30.76
C THR A 326 32.94 -18.65 -31.59
N LYS A 327 33.76 -17.83 -30.94
CA LYS A 327 34.57 -16.78 -31.58
C LYS A 327 35.67 -17.40 -32.50
N ILE A 328 36.30 -18.51 -32.08
CA ILE A 328 37.32 -19.21 -32.86
C ILE A 328 36.68 -19.85 -34.10
N LEU A 329 35.44 -20.30 -34.02
CA LEU A 329 34.68 -20.90 -35.12
C LEU A 329 34.06 -19.88 -36.08
N GLY A 330 34.30 -18.58 -35.88
CA GLY A 330 33.88 -17.50 -36.78
C GLY A 330 32.42 -17.09 -36.64
N TYR A 331 31.77 -17.37 -35.50
CA TYR A 331 30.39 -16.95 -35.21
C TYR A 331 30.34 -15.78 -34.23
#